data_8eda096225f6c7a2ea7a0d3a06183750
#
_entry.id   8eda096225f6c7a2ea7a0d3a06183750
#
_cell.length_a   1.000
_cell.length_b   1.000
_cell.length_c   1.000
_cell.angle_alpha   90.00
_cell.angle_beta   90.00
_cell.angle_gamma   90.00
#
_symmetry.space_group_name_H-M   'P 1'
#
loop_
_entity.id
_entity.type
_entity.pdbx_description
1 polymer ?
#
loop_
_entity_poly.entity_id
_entity_poly.type
_entity_poly.pdbx_seq_one_letter_code
_entity_poly.pdbx_strand_id
1 'polypeptide(L)'
;LNEHLYEVARRAGEAAHAFDNGDWARLAGLWHDLGKYREKFQEYIKKASGYYDTEAHIEGAPGRVDHSTAGAIHAVEKLGLQGRILAYLIAGHHAGLPDWNNAEGGQSTLLQRMETGKQNGYLQEVHNAAPPAEILNQPRPASLPPKGSLALWLRMLFSCLVDADFLDTEAFMDDKKSGLRSGYPSIEALKSTFDKHMIDKAANAKDSAVN
;
A
#
# COMPACT_ATOMS: atom_id res chain seq x y z
N LEU A 1 -2.52 -11.81 -10.77
CA LEU A 1 -3.01 -10.51 -10.29
C LEU A 1 -4.16 -10.67 -9.29
N ASN A 2 -5.22 -11.44 -9.61
CA ASN A 2 -6.37 -11.60 -8.72
C ASN A 2 -5.95 -12.12 -7.33
N GLU A 3 -5.14 -13.17 -7.27
CA GLU A 3 -4.62 -13.73 -6.02
C GLU A 3 -3.85 -12.69 -5.22
N HIS A 4 -2.98 -11.91 -5.88
CA HIS A 4 -2.24 -10.81 -5.27
C HIS A 4 -3.19 -9.78 -4.63
N LEU A 5 -4.20 -9.29 -5.37
CA LEU A 5 -5.16 -8.32 -4.83
C LEU A 5 -5.91 -8.86 -3.61
N TYR A 6 -6.32 -10.12 -3.63
CA TYR A 6 -7.00 -10.76 -2.50
C TYR A 6 -6.07 -10.93 -1.30
N GLU A 7 -4.82 -11.34 -1.53
CA GLU A 7 -3.87 -11.56 -0.45
C GLU A 7 -3.40 -10.25 0.19
N VAL A 8 -3.12 -9.22 -0.62
CA VAL A 8 -2.82 -7.87 -0.11
C VAL A 8 -4.01 -7.32 0.69
N ALA A 9 -5.23 -7.49 0.19
CA ALA A 9 -6.44 -7.06 0.90
C ALA A 9 -6.60 -7.79 2.24
N ARG A 10 -6.35 -9.10 2.29
CA ARG A 10 -6.40 -9.90 3.51
C ARG A 10 -5.37 -9.42 4.52
N ARG A 11 -4.08 -9.33 4.12
CA ARG A 11 -2.97 -8.91 4.99
C ARG A 11 -3.15 -7.50 5.52
N ALA A 12 -3.48 -6.55 4.63
CA ALA A 12 -3.73 -5.17 5.03
C ALA A 12 -4.92 -5.06 6.00
N GLY A 13 -6.00 -5.79 5.73
CA GLY A 13 -7.17 -5.85 6.60
C GLY A 13 -6.86 -6.42 7.98
N GLU A 14 -6.08 -7.49 8.05
CA GLU A 14 -5.64 -8.10 9.31
C GLU A 14 -4.75 -7.15 10.12
N ALA A 15 -3.78 -6.48 9.47
CA ALA A 15 -2.94 -5.49 10.13
C ALA A 15 -3.73 -4.31 10.70
N ALA A 16 -4.71 -3.79 9.94
CA ALA A 16 -5.54 -2.68 10.35
C ALA A 16 -6.65 -3.06 11.35
N HIS A 17 -6.88 -4.36 11.58
CA HIS A 17 -7.82 -4.83 12.61
C HIS A 17 -7.39 -4.40 14.02
N ALA A 18 -6.09 -4.22 14.26
CA ALA A 18 -5.55 -3.74 15.53
C ALA A 18 -6.09 -2.35 15.97
N PHE A 19 -6.64 -1.57 15.04
CA PHE A 19 -7.29 -0.28 15.30
C PHE A 19 -8.69 -0.16 14.68
N ASP A 20 -9.38 -1.32 14.54
CA ASP A 20 -10.78 -1.46 14.11
C ASP A 20 -11.11 -0.86 12.73
N ASN A 21 -10.14 -0.85 11.81
CA ASN A 21 -10.31 -0.29 10.46
C ASN A 21 -9.87 -1.25 9.33
N GLY A 22 -10.01 -2.55 9.56
CA GLY A 22 -9.66 -3.58 8.59
C GLY A 22 -10.42 -3.47 7.27
N ASP A 23 -11.65 -2.96 7.28
CA ASP A 23 -12.48 -2.77 6.10
C ASP A 23 -11.89 -1.72 5.13
N TRP A 24 -11.33 -0.61 5.65
CA TRP A 24 -10.63 0.40 4.85
C TRP A 24 -9.36 -0.14 4.20
N ALA A 25 -8.52 -0.82 5.00
CA ALA A 25 -7.27 -1.38 4.50
C ALA A 25 -7.51 -2.49 3.49
N ARG A 26 -8.55 -3.33 3.71
CA ARG A 26 -8.95 -4.36 2.76
C ARG A 26 -9.37 -3.78 1.41
N LEU A 27 -10.16 -2.71 1.39
CA LEU A 27 -10.53 -2.04 0.14
C LEU A 27 -9.33 -1.41 -0.56
N ALA A 28 -8.43 -0.78 0.19
CA ALA A 28 -7.19 -0.25 -0.38
C ALA A 28 -6.38 -1.37 -1.05
N GLY A 29 -6.24 -2.53 -0.40
CA GLY A 29 -5.56 -3.70 -0.94
C GLY A 29 -6.23 -4.27 -2.19
N LEU A 30 -7.57 -4.33 -2.25
CA LEU A 30 -8.27 -4.80 -3.45
C LEU A 30 -8.10 -3.88 -4.65
N TRP A 31 -7.95 -2.59 -4.42
CA TRP A 31 -8.02 -1.59 -5.50
C TRP A 31 -6.69 -0.93 -5.84
N HIS A 32 -5.59 -1.18 -5.07
CA HIS A 32 -4.31 -0.48 -5.27
C HIS A 32 -3.74 -0.67 -6.68
N ASP A 33 -3.91 -1.85 -7.23
CA ASP A 33 -3.32 -2.31 -8.47
C ASP A 33 -4.31 -2.53 -9.62
N LEU A 34 -5.51 -1.94 -9.57
CA LEU A 34 -6.51 -2.11 -10.64
C LEU A 34 -5.99 -1.70 -12.01
N GLY A 35 -5.08 -0.75 -12.09
CA GLY A 35 -4.49 -0.35 -13.36
C GLY A 35 -3.61 -1.43 -14.00
N LYS A 36 -3.21 -2.47 -13.27
CA LYS A 36 -2.51 -3.63 -13.84
C LYS A 36 -3.37 -4.47 -14.78
N TYR A 37 -4.69 -4.33 -14.74
CA TYR A 37 -5.58 -4.95 -15.74
C TYR A 37 -5.52 -4.29 -17.12
N ARG A 38 -5.04 -3.04 -17.21
CA ARG A 38 -4.97 -2.30 -18.47
C ARG A 38 -4.02 -2.97 -19.45
N GLU A 39 -4.43 -3.03 -20.72
CA GLU A 39 -3.66 -3.66 -21.79
C GLU A 39 -2.23 -3.09 -21.88
N LYS A 40 -2.11 -1.75 -21.81
CA LYS A 40 -0.82 -1.07 -21.84
C LYS A 40 0.13 -1.54 -20.72
N PHE A 41 -0.40 -1.84 -19.52
CA PHE A 41 0.40 -2.38 -18.42
C PHE A 41 0.77 -3.84 -18.68
N GLN A 42 -0.15 -4.64 -19.21
CA GLN A 42 0.11 -6.03 -19.57
C GLN A 42 1.16 -6.15 -20.68
N GLU A 43 1.14 -5.27 -21.67
CA GLU A 43 2.18 -5.19 -22.70
C GLU A 43 3.54 -4.78 -22.12
N TYR A 44 3.53 -3.81 -21.18
CA TYR A 44 4.75 -3.38 -20.49
C TYR A 44 5.43 -4.55 -19.76
N ILE A 45 4.66 -5.32 -18.97
CA ILE A 45 5.20 -6.49 -18.26
C ILE A 45 5.70 -7.56 -19.24
N LYS A 46 4.98 -7.86 -20.31
CA LYS A 46 5.42 -8.82 -21.32
C LYS A 46 6.74 -8.43 -21.99
N LYS A 47 6.95 -7.13 -22.21
CA LYS A 47 8.22 -6.61 -22.75
C LYS A 47 9.35 -6.62 -21.70
N ALA A 48 9.02 -6.40 -20.44
CA ALA A 48 9.98 -6.38 -19.33
C ALA A 48 10.32 -7.78 -18.79
N SER A 49 9.57 -8.83 -19.15
CA SER A 49 9.76 -10.19 -18.63
C SER A 49 11.07 -10.90 -19.02
N GLY A 50 12.00 -10.22 -19.66
CA GLY A 50 13.41 -10.62 -19.81
C GLY A 50 14.36 -9.93 -18.83
N TYR A 51 13.89 -8.99 -18.03
CA TYR A 51 14.67 -8.24 -17.05
C TYR A 51 13.90 -8.20 -15.75
N TYR A 52 14.38 -8.87 -14.73
CA TYR A 52 13.99 -8.67 -13.33
C TYR A 52 14.51 -7.30 -12.89
N ASP A 53 13.80 -6.23 -13.19
CA ASP A 53 14.07 -4.93 -12.61
C ASP A 53 13.41 -4.89 -11.23
N THR A 54 14.21 -5.19 -10.20
CA THR A 54 13.83 -5.11 -8.80
C THR A 54 13.49 -3.68 -8.34
N GLU A 55 13.71 -2.68 -9.18
CA GLU A 55 13.35 -1.29 -8.96
C GLU A 55 11.93 -0.92 -9.46
N ALA A 56 11.08 -1.92 -9.66
CA ALA A 56 9.68 -1.72 -10.07
C ALA A 56 8.84 -0.87 -9.09
N HIS A 57 9.42 -0.37 -8.02
CA HIS A 57 8.73 0.37 -6.97
C HIS A 57 8.71 1.90 -7.12
N ILE A 58 9.38 2.49 -8.12
CA ILE A 58 9.40 3.95 -8.27
C ILE A 58 8.49 4.36 -9.43
N GLU A 59 7.29 4.83 -9.14
CA GLU A 59 6.45 5.50 -10.13
C GLU A 59 7.16 6.78 -10.62
N GLY A 60 7.25 6.95 -11.94
CA GLY A 60 7.86 8.13 -12.56
C GLY A 60 9.18 7.90 -13.30
N ALA A 61 9.76 6.70 -13.27
CA ALA A 61 10.91 6.37 -14.12
C ALA A 61 10.50 6.33 -15.62
N PRO A 62 11.35 6.76 -16.54
CA PRO A 62 11.04 6.74 -17.97
C PRO A 62 10.66 5.33 -18.44
N GLY A 63 9.50 5.23 -19.12
CA GLY A 63 8.98 3.96 -19.64
C GLY A 63 8.04 3.21 -18.73
N ARG A 64 7.79 3.66 -17.49
CA ARG A 64 6.83 3.04 -16.59
C ARG A 64 5.38 3.38 -16.91
N VAL A 65 4.51 2.42 -16.69
CA VAL A 65 3.07 2.57 -16.89
C VAL A 65 2.39 2.75 -15.55
N ASP A 66 1.69 3.87 -15.38
CA ASP A 66 0.86 4.14 -14.21
C ASP A 66 -0.22 3.05 -14.06
N HIS A 67 -0.26 2.44 -12.89
CA HIS A 67 -1.22 1.37 -12.57
C HIS A 67 -2.04 1.67 -11.32
N SER A 68 -1.68 2.66 -10.52
CA SER A 68 -2.40 2.99 -9.29
C SER A 68 -3.53 4.00 -9.51
N THR A 69 -3.42 4.87 -10.51
CA THR A 69 -4.43 5.93 -10.76
C THR A 69 -5.82 5.35 -11.09
N ALA A 70 -5.91 4.23 -11.79
CA ALA A 70 -7.21 3.61 -12.10
C ALA A 70 -7.96 3.19 -10.82
N GLY A 71 -7.24 2.61 -9.85
CA GLY A 71 -7.81 2.26 -8.54
C GLY A 71 -8.24 3.49 -7.73
N ALA A 72 -7.45 4.57 -7.76
CA ALA A 72 -7.81 5.82 -7.12
C ALA A 72 -9.09 6.43 -7.71
N ILE A 73 -9.23 6.43 -9.04
CA ILE A 73 -10.44 6.86 -9.73
C ILE A 73 -11.64 6.00 -9.34
N HIS A 74 -11.48 4.67 -9.37
CA HIS A 74 -12.52 3.73 -8.98
C HIS A 74 -13.02 3.99 -7.56
N ALA A 75 -12.12 4.19 -6.61
CA ALA A 75 -12.46 4.47 -5.22
C ALA A 75 -13.32 5.74 -5.09
N VAL A 76 -12.93 6.84 -5.76
CA VAL A 76 -13.68 8.09 -5.72
C VAL A 76 -15.05 7.98 -6.41
N GLU A 77 -15.14 7.30 -7.56
CA GLU A 77 -16.42 7.09 -8.26
C GLU A 77 -17.38 6.20 -7.48
N LYS A 78 -16.86 5.16 -6.82
CA LYS A 78 -17.67 4.22 -6.05
C LYS A 78 -18.15 4.79 -4.71
N LEU A 79 -17.31 5.56 -4.01
CA LEU A 79 -17.53 5.95 -2.62
C LEU A 79 -17.63 7.46 -2.38
N GLY A 80 -17.46 8.29 -3.41
CA GLY A 80 -17.53 9.76 -3.29
C GLY A 80 -16.44 10.31 -2.38
N LEU A 81 -16.82 11.11 -1.38
CA LEU A 81 -15.87 11.74 -0.45
C LEU A 81 -15.03 10.72 0.34
N GLN A 82 -15.62 9.61 0.76
CA GLN A 82 -14.89 8.54 1.43
C GLN A 82 -13.83 7.91 0.50
N GLY A 83 -14.14 7.81 -0.78
CA GLY A 83 -13.21 7.31 -1.79
C GLY A 83 -11.94 8.15 -1.95
N ARG A 84 -11.96 9.43 -1.56
CA ARG A 84 -10.75 10.28 -1.55
C ARG A 84 -9.69 9.74 -0.59
N ILE A 85 -10.10 9.19 0.55
CA ILE A 85 -9.19 8.57 1.52
C ILE A 85 -8.47 7.39 0.86
N LEU A 86 -9.24 6.49 0.23
CA LEU A 86 -8.65 5.36 -0.49
C LEU A 86 -7.79 5.80 -1.67
N ALA A 87 -8.19 6.85 -2.38
CA ALA A 87 -7.41 7.39 -3.49
C ALA A 87 -6.01 7.86 -3.06
N TYR A 88 -5.87 8.47 -1.87
CA TYR A 88 -4.56 8.80 -1.30
C TYR A 88 -3.69 7.56 -1.08
N LEU A 89 -4.25 6.54 -0.44
CA LEU A 89 -3.55 5.29 -0.14
C LEU A 89 -3.11 4.60 -1.43
N ILE A 90 -4.05 4.43 -2.35
CA ILE A 90 -3.86 3.72 -3.61
C ILE A 90 -2.86 4.46 -4.51
N ALA A 91 -3.05 5.76 -4.73
CA ALA A 91 -2.16 6.52 -5.60
C ALA A 91 -0.75 6.68 -5.03
N GLY A 92 -0.62 6.58 -3.71
CA GLY A 92 0.64 6.81 -3.00
C GLY A 92 1.47 5.56 -2.74
N HIS A 93 0.95 4.34 -2.92
CA HIS A 93 1.57 3.12 -2.38
C HIS A 93 3.00 2.86 -2.86
N HIS A 94 3.42 3.40 -4.01
CA HIS A 94 4.80 3.33 -4.48
C HIS A 94 5.62 4.60 -4.29
N ALA A 95 4.98 5.76 -4.15
CA ALA A 95 5.68 7.06 -4.19
C ALA A 95 5.50 7.89 -2.91
N GLY A 96 4.73 7.40 -1.94
CA GLY A 96 4.31 8.16 -0.76
C GLY A 96 3.00 8.91 -0.98
N LEU A 97 2.41 9.40 0.10
CA LEU A 97 1.11 10.08 0.07
C LEU A 97 1.23 11.40 -0.71
N PRO A 98 0.51 11.56 -1.83
CA PRO A 98 0.59 12.76 -2.67
C PRO A 98 -0.20 13.92 -2.06
N ASP A 99 0.03 15.15 -2.55
CA ASP A 99 -0.87 16.26 -2.29
C ASP A 99 -2.15 16.12 -3.11
N TRP A 100 -3.29 16.45 -2.52
CA TRP A 100 -4.57 16.43 -3.24
C TRP A 100 -4.62 17.49 -4.34
N ASN A 101 -4.28 18.72 -3.98
CA ASN A 101 -4.13 19.87 -4.87
C ASN A 101 -2.99 20.74 -4.35
N ASN A 102 -2.34 21.46 -5.25
CA ASN A 102 -1.29 22.41 -4.87
C ASN A 102 -1.64 23.77 -5.48
N ALA A 103 -1.70 24.81 -4.65
CA ALA A 103 -1.95 26.18 -5.08
C ALA A 103 -0.75 26.83 -5.79
N GLU A 104 0.47 26.32 -5.54
CA GLU A 104 1.72 26.94 -6.02
C GLU A 104 2.21 26.41 -7.38
N GLY A 105 1.58 25.39 -7.94
CA GLY A 105 1.95 24.80 -9.23
C GLY A 105 3.32 24.11 -9.24
N GLY A 106 3.49 23.08 -10.04
CA GLY A 106 4.83 22.49 -10.30
C GLY A 106 5.00 21.02 -10.01
N GLN A 107 4.15 20.38 -9.19
CA GLN A 107 4.11 18.93 -9.07
C GLN A 107 2.72 18.40 -9.44
N SER A 108 2.68 17.26 -10.10
CA SER A 108 1.44 16.57 -10.44
C SER A 108 0.69 16.18 -9.17
N THR A 109 -0.40 16.88 -8.86
CA THR A 109 -1.25 16.58 -7.71
C THR A 109 -2.11 15.35 -7.96
N LEU A 110 -2.62 14.72 -6.89
CA LEU A 110 -3.52 13.58 -7.03
C LEU A 110 -4.75 13.91 -7.87
N LEU A 111 -5.33 15.12 -7.70
CA LEU A 111 -6.48 15.56 -8.49
C LEU A 111 -6.14 15.63 -9.99
N GLN A 112 -5.03 16.29 -10.36
CA GLN A 112 -4.59 16.39 -11.76
C GLN A 112 -4.30 15.00 -12.35
N ARG A 113 -3.65 14.13 -11.56
CA ARG A 113 -3.34 12.77 -11.96
C ARG A 113 -4.61 11.95 -12.25
N MET A 114 -5.62 12.04 -11.38
CA MET A 114 -6.91 11.39 -11.60
C MET A 114 -7.68 11.99 -12.80
N GLU A 115 -7.67 13.30 -12.97
CA GLU A 115 -8.30 13.98 -14.13
C GLU A 115 -7.65 13.51 -15.43
N THR A 116 -6.33 13.48 -15.50
CA THR A 116 -5.59 12.93 -16.65
C THR A 116 -5.95 11.46 -16.90
N GLY A 117 -6.00 10.65 -15.83
CA GLY A 117 -6.37 9.24 -15.93
C GLY A 117 -7.81 9.04 -16.44
N LYS A 118 -8.75 9.90 -16.04
CA LYS A 118 -10.13 9.88 -16.53
C LYS A 118 -10.21 10.27 -18.01
N GLN A 119 -9.53 11.33 -18.42
CA GLN A 119 -9.48 11.77 -19.83
C GLN A 119 -8.88 10.68 -20.73
N ASN A 120 -7.91 9.95 -20.23
CA ASN A 120 -7.27 8.83 -20.94
C ASN A 120 -8.02 7.50 -20.79
N GLY A 121 -9.17 7.44 -20.13
CA GLY A 121 -10.02 6.26 -20.04
C GLY A 121 -9.45 5.13 -19.18
N TYR A 122 -8.56 5.41 -18.20
CA TYR A 122 -7.88 4.38 -17.41
C TYR A 122 -8.83 3.40 -16.73
N LEU A 123 -9.90 3.89 -16.11
CA LEU A 123 -10.89 3.04 -15.48
C LEU A 123 -11.74 2.27 -16.50
N GLN A 124 -12.02 2.87 -17.65
CA GLN A 124 -12.73 2.17 -18.73
C GLN A 124 -11.92 1.00 -19.29
N GLU A 125 -10.59 1.16 -19.44
CA GLU A 125 -9.71 0.06 -19.83
C GLU A 125 -9.76 -1.10 -18.80
N VAL A 126 -9.80 -0.78 -17.49
CA VAL A 126 -9.97 -1.79 -16.43
C VAL A 126 -11.29 -2.54 -16.58
N HIS A 127 -12.39 -1.81 -16.80
CA HIS A 127 -13.72 -2.42 -16.98
C HIS A 127 -13.76 -3.31 -18.22
N ASN A 128 -13.12 -2.91 -19.31
CA ASN A 128 -13.04 -3.69 -20.54
C ASN A 128 -12.26 -5.01 -20.35
N ALA A 129 -11.27 -5.02 -19.45
CA ALA A 129 -10.53 -6.23 -19.06
C ALA A 129 -11.35 -7.18 -18.17
N ALA A 130 -12.55 -6.77 -17.75
CA ALA A 130 -13.51 -7.55 -16.97
C ALA A 130 -12.92 -8.27 -15.76
N PRO A 131 -12.29 -7.54 -14.79
CA PRO A 131 -11.83 -8.16 -13.55
C PRO A 131 -13.01 -8.78 -12.79
N PRO A 132 -12.75 -9.73 -11.86
CA PRO A 132 -13.79 -10.33 -11.05
C PRO A 132 -14.69 -9.28 -10.38
N ALA A 133 -16.02 -9.49 -10.46
CA ALA A 133 -16.98 -8.53 -9.92
C ALA A 133 -16.82 -8.30 -8.41
N GLU A 134 -16.31 -9.30 -7.70
CA GLU A 134 -16.02 -9.27 -6.27
C GLU A 134 -14.88 -8.29 -5.94
N ILE A 135 -13.99 -7.99 -6.88
CA ILE A 135 -12.94 -6.96 -6.68
C ILE A 135 -13.57 -5.57 -6.80
N LEU A 136 -14.38 -5.33 -7.81
CA LEU A 136 -14.94 -4.01 -8.10
C LEU A 136 -16.14 -3.65 -7.21
N ASN A 137 -17.01 -4.63 -6.91
CA ASN A 137 -18.29 -4.38 -6.28
C ASN A 137 -18.26 -4.60 -4.76
N GLN A 138 -17.41 -3.85 -4.08
CA GLN A 138 -17.32 -3.89 -2.63
C GLN A 138 -18.27 -2.88 -1.96
N PRO A 139 -18.80 -3.19 -0.77
CA PRO A 139 -19.56 -2.24 0.01
C PRO A 139 -18.67 -1.10 0.54
N ARG A 140 -19.32 -0.04 0.99
CA ARG A 140 -18.62 1.03 1.73
C ARG A 140 -18.04 0.49 3.04
N PRO A 141 -16.89 1.02 3.49
CA PRO A 141 -16.41 0.71 4.83
C PRO A 141 -17.47 1.03 5.88
N ALA A 142 -17.68 0.12 6.81
CA ALA A 142 -18.63 0.29 7.92
C ALA A 142 -18.01 1.08 9.08
N SER A 143 -16.70 0.93 9.29
CA SER A 143 -15.96 1.67 10.31
C SER A 143 -15.80 3.15 9.90
N LEU A 144 -15.74 4.02 10.91
CA LEU A 144 -15.61 5.46 10.71
C LEU A 144 -14.17 5.91 10.98
N PRO A 145 -13.67 6.92 10.23
CA PRO A 145 -12.41 7.57 10.57
C PRO A 145 -12.44 8.15 11.99
N PRO A 146 -11.34 8.07 12.75
CA PRO A 146 -11.30 8.59 14.10
C PRO A 146 -11.41 10.12 14.12
N LYS A 147 -12.16 10.64 15.08
CA LYS A 147 -12.27 12.08 15.29
C LYS A 147 -10.93 12.65 15.80
N GLY A 148 -10.40 13.65 15.12
CA GLY A 148 -9.22 14.41 15.56
C GLY A 148 -7.85 13.82 15.21
N SER A 149 -7.76 12.59 14.67
CA SER A 149 -6.48 11.94 14.35
C SER A 149 -6.39 11.45 12.90
N LEU A 150 -7.08 12.11 11.98
CA LEU A 150 -7.20 11.66 10.59
C LEU A 150 -5.85 11.46 9.90
N ALA A 151 -4.89 12.36 10.12
CA ALA A 151 -3.58 12.29 9.47
C ALA A 151 -2.75 11.07 9.95
N LEU A 152 -2.81 10.75 11.25
CA LEU A 152 -2.15 9.56 11.79
C LEU A 152 -2.85 8.30 11.29
N TRP A 153 -4.16 8.26 11.37
CA TRP A 153 -4.97 7.14 10.92
C TRP A 153 -4.73 6.82 9.43
N LEU A 154 -4.69 7.85 8.57
CA LEU A 154 -4.37 7.69 7.16
C LEU A 154 -2.99 7.06 6.95
N ARG A 155 -1.97 7.52 7.70
CA ARG A 155 -0.62 6.96 7.62
C ARG A 155 -0.56 5.52 8.11
N MET A 156 -1.32 5.17 9.13
CA MET A 156 -1.41 3.78 9.60
C MET A 156 -2.04 2.86 8.54
N LEU A 157 -3.15 3.28 7.93
CA LEU A 157 -3.74 2.53 6.81
C LEU A 157 -2.77 2.41 5.63
N PHE A 158 -2.04 3.48 5.33
CA PHE A 158 -1.01 3.49 4.29
C PHE A 158 0.10 2.48 4.59
N SER A 159 0.61 2.46 5.83
CA SER A 159 1.58 1.45 6.26
C SER A 159 1.05 0.03 6.13
N CYS A 160 -0.21 -0.22 6.52
CA CYS A 160 -0.82 -1.54 6.37
C CYS A 160 -0.89 -1.97 4.90
N LEU A 161 -1.22 -1.06 3.98
CA LEU A 161 -1.27 -1.36 2.56
C LEU A 161 0.12 -1.67 1.99
N VAL A 162 1.08 -0.78 2.23
CA VAL A 162 2.45 -0.90 1.67
C VAL A 162 3.15 -2.14 2.23
N ASP A 163 3.00 -2.41 3.52
CA ASP A 163 3.58 -3.60 4.15
C ASP A 163 2.95 -4.89 3.58
N ALA A 164 1.63 -4.91 3.40
CA ALA A 164 0.92 -6.05 2.83
C ALA A 164 1.34 -6.34 1.38
N ASP A 165 1.45 -5.30 0.53
CA ASP A 165 1.88 -5.40 -0.86
C ASP A 165 3.32 -5.91 -0.95
N PHE A 166 4.21 -5.34 -0.13
CA PHE A 166 5.60 -5.77 -0.06
C PHE A 166 5.74 -7.23 0.39
N LEU A 167 5.04 -7.63 1.45
CA LEU A 167 5.12 -8.99 1.99
C LEU A 167 4.54 -10.04 1.04
N ASP A 168 3.48 -9.71 0.31
CA ASP A 168 2.91 -10.61 -0.69
C ASP A 168 3.84 -10.75 -1.90
N THR A 169 4.41 -9.65 -2.38
CA THR A 169 5.40 -9.66 -3.45
C THR A 169 6.65 -10.45 -3.04
N GLU A 170 7.17 -10.25 -1.81
CA GLU A 170 8.30 -11.00 -1.28
C GLU A 170 7.99 -12.51 -1.21
N ALA A 171 6.80 -12.86 -0.73
CA ALA A 171 6.40 -14.27 -0.63
C ALA A 171 6.34 -14.96 -2.02
N PHE A 172 5.90 -14.21 -3.04
CA PHE A 172 5.89 -14.70 -4.42
C PHE A 172 7.29 -14.83 -5.03
N MET A 173 8.19 -13.88 -4.75
CA MET A 173 9.51 -13.81 -5.36
C MET A 173 10.57 -14.64 -4.61
N ASP A 174 10.46 -14.76 -3.29
CA ASP A 174 11.42 -15.46 -2.41
C ASP A 174 10.71 -16.09 -1.21
N ASP A 175 10.14 -17.26 -1.42
CA ASP A 175 9.45 -18.04 -0.41
C ASP A 175 10.36 -18.37 0.82
N LYS A 176 11.65 -18.57 0.59
CA LYS A 176 12.62 -18.84 1.67
C LYS A 176 12.76 -17.63 2.59
N LYS A 177 12.88 -16.43 2.02
CA LYS A 177 12.99 -15.19 2.77
C LYS A 177 11.69 -14.90 3.52
N SER A 178 10.54 -15.09 2.87
CA SER A 178 9.23 -14.97 3.51
C SER A 178 9.09 -15.92 4.71
N GLY A 179 9.55 -17.17 4.59
CA GLY A 179 9.54 -18.16 5.68
C GLY A 179 10.38 -17.74 6.90
N LEU A 180 11.41 -16.92 6.73
CA LEU A 180 12.22 -16.40 7.83
C LEU A 180 11.51 -15.32 8.66
N ARG A 181 10.37 -14.79 8.20
CA ARG A 181 9.58 -13.78 8.91
C ARG A 181 8.63 -14.37 9.96
N SER A 182 8.67 -15.66 10.20
CA SER A 182 7.86 -16.34 11.20
C SER A 182 8.70 -16.78 12.41
N GLY A 183 8.04 -17.02 13.55
CA GLY A 183 8.67 -17.62 14.71
C GLY A 183 9.49 -16.67 15.59
N TYR A 184 9.28 -15.35 15.48
CA TYR A 184 9.91 -14.38 16.38
C TYR A 184 9.40 -14.54 17.81
N PRO A 185 10.28 -14.34 18.82
CA PRO A 185 9.87 -14.27 20.22
C PRO A 185 8.83 -13.16 20.44
N SER A 186 7.98 -13.29 21.45
CA SER A 186 7.08 -12.23 21.84
C SER A 186 7.83 -10.95 22.26
N ILE A 187 7.17 -9.81 22.17
CA ILE A 187 7.74 -8.51 22.59
C ILE A 187 8.17 -8.56 24.05
N GLU A 188 7.42 -9.28 24.91
CA GLU A 188 7.74 -9.46 26.33
C GLU A 188 9.04 -10.27 26.50
N ALA A 189 9.23 -11.32 25.70
CA ALA A 189 10.46 -12.12 25.72
C ALA A 189 11.67 -11.31 25.22
N LEU A 190 11.48 -10.52 24.15
CA LEU A 190 12.50 -9.61 23.62
C LEU A 190 12.84 -8.52 24.64
N LYS A 191 11.85 -7.92 25.30
CA LYS A 191 12.05 -6.94 26.36
C LYS A 191 12.82 -7.53 27.52
N SER A 192 12.47 -8.71 27.99
CA SER A 192 13.17 -9.39 29.08
C SER A 192 14.64 -9.64 28.74
N THR A 193 14.93 -10.09 27.52
CA THR A 193 16.29 -10.29 27.03
C THR A 193 17.08 -8.98 26.96
N PHE A 194 16.44 -7.93 26.44
CA PHE A 194 17.04 -6.59 26.36
C PHE A 194 17.33 -5.99 27.75
N ASP A 195 16.37 -6.08 28.68
CA ASP A 195 16.54 -5.55 30.04
C ASP A 195 17.70 -6.27 30.75
N LYS A 196 17.80 -7.58 30.61
CA LYS A 196 18.93 -8.35 31.16
C LYS A 196 20.26 -7.88 30.57
N HIS A 197 20.32 -7.78 29.23
CA HIS A 197 21.54 -7.29 28.55
C HIS A 197 21.94 -5.89 29.03
N MET A 198 20.98 -4.99 29.23
CA MET A 198 21.26 -3.62 29.71
C MET A 198 21.74 -3.59 31.15
N ILE A 199 21.19 -4.44 32.03
CA ILE A 199 21.65 -4.58 33.40
C ILE A 199 23.11 -5.09 33.42
N ASP A 200 23.40 -6.15 32.67
CA ASP A 200 24.75 -6.71 32.58
C ASP A 200 25.75 -5.70 32.02
N LYS A 201 25.33 -4.93 30.99
CA LYS A 201 26.15 -3.88 30.39
C LYS A 201 26.43 -2.74 31.37
N ALA A 202 25.43 -2.31 32.14
CA ALA A 202 25.59 -1.28 33.14
C ALA A 202 26.53 -1.73 34.29
N ALA A 203 26.38 -2.98 34.75
CA ALA A 203 27.23 -3.56 35.80
C ALA A 203 28.70 -3.68 35.38
N ASN A 204 28.97 -3.85 34.07
CA ASN A 204 30.33 -3.97 33.53
C ASN A 204 30.87 -2.67 32.95
N ALA A 205 30.10 -1.56 33.04
CA ALA A 205 30.55 -0.25 32.58
C ALA A 205 31.70 0.26 33.49
N LYS A 206 32.77 0.70 32.86
CA LYS A 206 33.87 1.39 33.59
C LYS A 206 33.45 2.82 33.83
N ASP A 207 33.70 3.33 35.05
CA ASP A 207 33.57 4.76 35.34
C ASP A 207 34.43 5.58 34.38
N SER A 208 33.79 6.43 33.62
CA SER A 208 34.42 7.35 32.69
C SER A 208 33.75 8.73 32.82
N ALA A 209 34.44 9.78 32.42
CA ALA A 209 33.92 11.13 32.45
C ALA A 209 32.68 11.38 31.55
N VAL A 210 32.28 10.36 30.82
CA VAL A 210 31.14 10.36 29.86
C VAL A 210 29.97 9.49 30.35
N ASN A 211 30.18 8.70 31.40
CA ASN A 211 29.15 7.86 32.04
C ASN A 211 28.66 8.44 33.33
#